data_b32e3e657566e8e86442a491a6b50c17
#
_entry.id   b32e3e657566e8e86442a491a6b50c17
#
_cell.length_a   1.000
_cell.length_b   1.000
_cell.length_c   1.000
_cell.angle_alpha   90.00
_cell.angle_beta   90.00
_cell.angle_gamma   90.00
#
_symmetry.space_group_name_H-M   'P 1'
#
loop_
_entity.id
_entity.type
_entity.pdbx_description
1 polymer ?
#
loop_
_entity_poly.entity_id
_entity_poly.type
_entity_poly.pdbx_seq_one_letter_code
_entity_poly.pdbx_strand_id
1 'polypeptide(L)'
;MSILYMKLFSCKIYQGFFRLSRPLSDFVRKGGKMGGWTLITNHGIVLSYLARHSRSTAREVAQAVGITERTTHRIIADLVEEGYISRRREGRGNIYRVNPRLPLRHPTHGEVVVGDLLIALGWRPRARKLTINPLRD
;
A
#
# COMPACT_ATOMS: atom_id res chain seq x y z
N MET A 1 -26.82 16.79 19.49
CA MET A 1 -26.80 17.37 18.18
C MET A 1 -25.32 17.43 17.81
N SER A 2 -24.80 16.75 16.96
CA SER A 2 -25.11 16.30 15.66
C SER A 2 -23.85 15.72 15.00
N ILE A 3 -23.41 14.57 15.48
CA ILE A 3 -22.43 13.75 14.78
C ILE A 3 -23.04 13.24 13.46
N LEU A 4 -24.36 13.17 13.38
CA LEU A 4 -25.08 12.81 12.15
C LEU A 4 -25.03 13.92 11.08
N TYR A 5 -24.93 15.19 11.47
CA TYR A 5 -24.90 16.31 10.53
C TYR A 5 -23.54 16.44 9.82
N MET A 6 -22.46 16.09 10.50
CA MET A 6 -21.11 16.08 9.91
C MET A 6 -20.92 14.94 8.90
N LYS A 7 -21.57 13.80 9.08
CA LYS A 7 -21.50 12.68 8.12
C LYS A 7 -22.26 12.95 6.81
N LEU A 8 -23.35 13.70 6.87
CA LEU A 8 -24.11 14.06 5.67
C LEU A 8 -23.46 15.20 4.87
N PHE A 9 -22.73 16.10 5.52
CA PHE A 9 -22.06 17.20 4.84
C PHE A 9 -20.78 16.76 4.10
N SER A 10 -20.08 15.78 4.65
CA SER A 10 -18.86 15.22 4.04
C SER A 10 -19.15 14.45 2.76
N CYS A 11 -20.34 13.84 2.65
CA CYS A 11 -20.69 13.04 1.47
C CYS A 11 -21.14 13.91 0.27
N LYS A 12 -21.70 15.10 0.51
CA LYS A 12 -22.18 15.99 -0.56
C LYS A 12 -21.08 16.81 -1.23
N ILE A 13 -20.02 17.15 -0.50
CA ILE A 13 -18.89 17.90 -1.07
C ILE A 13 -18.03 17.01 -1.97
N TYR A 14 -17.98 15.70 -1.69
CA TYR A 14 -17.21 14.75 -2.51
C TYR A 14 -17.91 14.38 -3.82
N GLN A 15 -19.23 14.53 -3.93
CA GLN A 15 -19.96 14.21 -5.16
C GLN A 15 -19.95 15.33 -6.21
N GLY A 16 -19.61 16.57 -5.81
CA GLY A 16 -19.61 17.72 -6.72
C GLY A 16 -18.35 17.94 -7.54
N PHE A 17 -17.23 17.35 -7.14
CA PHE A 17 -15.92 17.59 -7.76
C PHE A 17 -15.43 16.46 -8.69
N PHE A 18 -16.17 15.35 -8.77
CA PHE A 18 -15.77 14.18 -9.57
C PHE A 18 -16.60 14.04 -10.85
N ARG A 19 -16.75 15.15 -11.59
CA ARG A 19 -17.21 15.08 -12.99
C ARG A 19 -16.00 15.02 -13.91
N LEU A 20 -15.13 14.05 -13.69
CA LEU A 20 -14.12 13.68 -14.66
C LEU A 20 -14.78 12.79 -15.70
N SER A 21 -14.87 13.30 -16.92
CA SER A 21 -15.50 12.70 -18.10
C SER A 21 -14.79 11.45 -18.63
N ARG A 22 -14.02 10.74 -17.80
CA ARG A 22 -13.35 9.49 -18.20
C ARG A 22 -13.57 8.41 -17.16
N PRO A 23 -14.14 7.27 -17.53
CA PRO A 23 -14.27 6.15 -16.60
C PRO A 23 -12.89 5.67 -16.17
N LEU A 24 -12.77 5.34 -14.88
CA LEU A 24 -11.55 4.83 -14.26
C LEU A 24 -10.96 3.62 -15.01
N SER A 25 -11.80 2.90 -15.74
CA SER A 25 -11.44 1.78 -16.61
C SER A 25 -10.52 2.16 -17.77
N ASP A 26 -10.58 3.41 -18.28
CA ASP A 26 -9.71 3.85 -19.37
C ASP A 26 -8.30 4.19 -18.90
N PHE A 27 -8.15 4.52 -17.63
CA PHE A 27 -6.84 4.80 -17.03
C PHE A 27 -6.03 3.50 -16.81
N VAL A 28 -6.72 2.40 -16.54
CA VAL A 28 -6.09 1.09 -16.29
C VAL A 28 -5.77 0.34 -17.58
N ARG A 29 -6.48 0.61 -18.68
CA ARG A 29 -6.34 -0.13 -19.95
C ARG A 29 -5.18 0.31 -20.86
N LYS A 30 -4.66 1.49 -20.68
CA LYS A 30 -3.43 1.88 -21.37
C LYS A 30 -2.23 1.36 -20.57
N GLY A 31 -1.86 0.09 -20.80
CA GLY A 31 -0.51 -0.43 -20.61
C GLY A 31 0.47 0.29 -21.52
N GLY A 32 0.32 1.60 -21.60
CA GLY A 32 1.24 2.51 -22.25
C GLY A 32 2.40 2.76 -21.32
N LYS A 33 3.61 2.75 -21.87
CA LYS A 33 4.82 3.29 -21.26
C LYS A 33 4.43 4.36 -20.23
N MET A 34 4.76 4.14 -18.96
CA MET A 34 4.65 5.15 -17.92
C MET A 34 5.61 6.28 -18.31
N GLY A 35 5.19 7.05 -19.30
CA GLY A 35 5.89 8.23 -19.75
C GLY A 35 5.57 9.36 -18.81
N GLY A 36 6.56 9.88 -18.16
CA GLY A 36 6.40 11.02 -17.30
C GLY A 36 6.87 10.74 -15.87
N TRP A 37 6.11 11.20 -14.92
CA TRP A 37 6.39 11.06 -13.51
C TRP A 37 5.24 10.34 -12.80
N THR A 38 5.54 9.71 -11.69
CA THR A 38 4.54 9.08 -10.81
C THR A 38 4.49 9.83 -9.48
N LEU A 39 3.31 10.03 -8.94
CA LEU A 39 3.14 10.67 -7.64
C LEU A 39 3.78 9.84 -6.52
N ILE A 40 3.78 8.52 -6.68
CA ILE A 40 4.35 7.60 -5.71
C ILE A 40 5.63 7.00 -6.32
N THR A 41 6.70 7.00 -5.53
CA THR A 41 7.97 6.40 -5.93
C THR A 41 7.85 4.89 -6.11
N ASN A 42 8.80 4.29 -6.82
CA ASN A 42 8.87 2.84 -7.01
C ASN A 42 8.89 2.08 -5.67
N HIS A 43 9.52 2.64 -4.62
CA HIS A 43 9.51 2.06 -3.26
C HIS A 43 8.08 2.00 -2.70
N GLY A 44 7.32 3.06 -2.83
CA GLY A 44 5.91 3.10 -2.38
C GLY A 44 5.02 2.13 -3.17
N ILE A 45 5.23 2.01 -4.48
CA ILE A 45 4.47 1.09 -5.33
C ILE A 45 4.79 -0.37 -4.97
N VAL A 46 6.07 -0.71 -4.83
CA VAL A 46 6.51 -2.06 -4.42
C VAL A 46 5.99 -2.41 -3.03
N LEU A 47 6.09 -1.48 -2.07
CA LEU A 47 5.57 -1.65 -0.72
C LEU A 47 4.06 -1.92 -0.72
N SER A 48 3.30 -1.13 -1.47
CA SER A 48 1.85 -1.28 -1.64
C SER A 48 1.49 -2.63 -2.29
N TYR A 49 2.26 -3.08 -3.26
CA TYR A 49 2.06 -4.38 -3.90
C TYR A 49 2.30 -5.52 -2.90
N LEU A 50 3.42 -5.51 -2.18
CA LEU A 50 3.77 -6.53 -1.18
C LEU A 50 2.80 -6.57 0.01
N ALA A 51 2.22 -5.43 0.38
CA ALA A 51 1.18 -5.36 1.41
C ALA A 51 -0.07 -6.16 1.03
N ARG A 52 -0.42 -6.17 -0.24
CA ARG A 52 -1.57 -6.91 -0.78
C ARG A 52 -1.24 -8.35 -1.16
N HIS A 53 -0.02 -8.56 -1.64
CA HIS A 53 0.48 -9.85 -2.16
C HIS A 53 1.71 -10.29 -1.36
N SER A 54 1.48 -10.77 -0.15
CA SER A 54 2.56 -11.11 0.79
C SER A 54 3.44 -12.28 0.35
N ARG A 55 2.96 -13.12 -0.58
CA ARG A 55 3.69 -14.28 -1.11
C ARG A 55 3.99 -14.07 -2.59
N SER A 56 4.85 -13.12 -2.89
CA SER A 56 5.25 -12.83 -4.26
C SER A 56 6.73 -13.03 -4.46
N THR A 57 7.11 -13.48 -5.64
CA THR A 57 8.49 -13.50 -6.09
C THR A 57 8.91 -12.10 -6.57
N ALA A 58 10.20 -11.81 -6.55
CA ALA A 58 10.72 -10.55 -7.08
C ALA A 58 10.35 -10.34 -8.56
N ARG A 59 10.28 -11.43 -9.33
CA ARG A 59 9.88 -11.42 -10.73
C ARG A 59 8.40 -10.99 -10.90
N GLU A 60 7.50 -11.54 -10.09
CA GLU A 60 6.08 -11.15 -10.12
C GLU A 60 5.89 -9.68 -9.74
N VAL A 61 6.62 -9.22 -8.71
CA VAL A 61 6.60 -7.80 -8.31
C VAL A 61 7.12 -6.91 -9.46
N ALA A 62 8.24 -7.30 -10.08
CA ALA A 62 8.84 -6.57 -11.20
C ALA A 62 7.87 -6.42 -12.37
N GLN A 63 7.19 -7.51 -12.74
CA GLN A 63 6.19 -7.51 -13.81
C GLN A 63 4.98 -6.64 -13.47
N ALA A 64 4.48 -6.74 -12.24
CA ALA A 64 3.30 -5.99 -11.80
C ALA A 64 3.56 -4.47 -11.71
N VAL A 65 4.77 -4.10 -11.30
CA VAL A 65 5.18 -2.69 -11.11
C VAL A 65 5.75 -2.08 -12.39
N GLY A 66 6.18 -2.90 -13.34
CA GLY A 66 6.79 -2.43 -14.60
C GLY A 66 8.25 -1.98 -14.46
N ILE A 67 8.98 -2.58 -13.52
CA ILE A 67 10.42 -2.35 -13.29
C ILE A 67 11.22 -3.62 -13.51
N THR A 68 12.55 -3.51 -13.56
CA THR A 68 13.41 -4.68 -13.70
C THR A 68 13.47 -5.49 -12.41
N GLU A 69 13.71 -6.80 -12.53
CA GLU A 69 13.87 -7.69 -11.36
C GLU A 69 15.04 -7.24 -10.48
N ARG A 70 16.14 -6.78 -11.09
CA ARG A 70 17.30 -6.21 -10.36
C ARG A 70 16.89 -5.00 -9.52
N THR A 71 16.10 -4.08 -10.08
CA THR A 71 15.59 -2.92 -9.37
C THR A 71 14.66 -3.35 -8.23
N THR A 72 13.81 -4.35 -8.47
CA THR A 72 12.92 -4.90 -7.45
C THR A 72 13.69 -5.47 -6.27
N HIS A 73 14.74 -6.25 -6.53
CA HIS A 73 15.58 -6.81 -5.47
C HIS A 73 16.23 -5.71 -4.61
N ARG A 74 16.73 -4.64 -5.25
CA ARG A 74 17.29 -3.49 -4.54
C ARG A 74 16.25 -2.80 -3.66
N ILE A 75 15.07 -2.50 -4.20
CA ILE A 75 14.00 -1.85 -3.45
C ILE A 75 13.55 -2.72 -2.27
N ILE A 76 13.42 -4.04 -2.48
CA ILE A 76 13.07 -4.96 -1.38
C ILE A 76 14.15 -4.96 -0.30
N ALA A 77 15.42 -4.92 -0.68
CA ALA A 77 16.53 -4.85 0.29
C ALA A 77 16.47 -3.55 1.09
N ASP A 78 16.30 -2.41 0.43
CA ASP A 78 16.17 -1.10 1.06
C ASP A 78 14.97 -1.07 2.05
N LEU A 79 13.82 -1.63 1.66
CA LEU A 79 12.62 -1.69 2.50
C LEU A 79 12.80 -2.63 3.71
N VAL A 80 13.58 -3.70 3.58
CA VAL A 80 13.92 -4.62 4.69
C VAL A 80 14.89 -3.96 5.65
N GLU A 81 15.95 -3.31 5.12
CA GLU A 81 16.97 -2.61 5.90
C GLU A 81 16.37 -1.51 6.77
N GLU A 82 15.46 -0.72 6.19
CA GLU A 82 14.75 0.36 6.88
C GLU A 82 13.59 -0.15 7.77
N GLY A 83 13.33 -1.45 7.81
CA GLY A 83 12.31 -2.07 8.67
C GLY A 83 10.86 -1.91 8.20
N TYR A 84 10.62 -1.36 7.02
CA TYR A 84 9.26 -1.22 6.45
C TYR A 84 8.61 -2.55 6.14
N ILE A 85 9.41 -3.54 5.76
CA ILE A 85 8.97 -4.91 5.57
C ILE A 85 9.92 -5.88 6.28
N SER A 86 9.38 -6.99 6.72
CA SER A 86 10.16 -8.16 7.08
C SER A 86 10.02 -9.23 6.01
N ARG A 87 11.11 -9.92 5.70
CA ARG A 87 11.17 -11.01 4.74
C ARG A 87 11.49 -12.31 5.46
N ARG A 88 10.67 -13.32 5.26
CA ARG A 88 10.92 -14.68 5.72
C ARG A 88 10.90 -15.63 4.54
N ARG A 89 11.88 -16.52 4.47
CA ARG A 89 11.89 -17.57 3.47
C ARG A 89 10.91 -18.69 3.87
N GLU A 90 10.06 -19.09 2.94
CA GLU A 90 9.16 -20.22 3.10
C GLU A 90 9.22 -21.10 1.85
N GLY A 91 9.87 -22.27 1.98
CA GLY A 91 10.13 -23.16 0.85
C GLY A 91 10.94 -22.50 -0.25
N ARG A 92 10.40 -22.49 -1.47
CA ARG A 92 11.02 -21.85 -2.66
C ARG A 92 10.72 -20.38 -2.81
N GLY A 93 9.83 -19.81 -1.97
CA GLY A 93 9.40 -18.43 -2.03
C GLY A 93 9.78 -17.59 -0.81
N ASN A 94 9.38 -16.34 -0.86
CA ASN A 94 9.52 -15.41 0.26
C ASN A 94 8.13 -14.97 0.72
N ILE A 95 7.98 -14.77 2.02
CA ILE A 95 6.83 -14.11 2.62
C ILE A 95 7.27 -12.75 3.11
N TYR A 96 6.53 -11.73 2.72
CA TYR A 96 6.74 -10.36 3.14
C TYR A 96 5.64 -9.93 4.11
N ARG A 97 6.04 -9.25 5.18
CA ARG A 97 5.11 -8.62 6.12
C ARG A 97 5.45 -7.16 6.26
N VAL A 98 4.49 -6.31 6.00
CA VAL A 98 4.66 -4.87 6.16
C VAL A 98 4.50 -4.47 7.61
N ASN A 99 5.33 -3.52 8.06
CA ASN A 99 5.19 -2.86 9.34
C ASN A 99 4.40 -1.55 9.16
N PRO A 100 3.11 -1.52 9.47
CA PRO A 100 2.27 -0.35 9.21
C PRO A 100 2.48 0.79 10.21
N ARG A 101 3.22 0.56 11.29
CA ARG A 101 3.41 1.53 12.38
C ARG A 101 4.60 2.47 12.18
N LEU A 102 5.44 2.19 11.19
CA LEU A 102 6.58 3.07 10.92
C LEU A 102 6.11 4.38 10.29
N PRO A 103 6.70 5.50 10.70
CA PRO A 103 6.46 6.79 10.07
C PRO A 103 7.04 6.82 8.66
N LEU A 104 6.52 7.72 7.83
CA LEU A 104 7.13 8.01 6.55
C LEU A 104 8.51 8.68 6.77
N ARG A 105 9.47 8.30 5.93
CA ARG A 105 10.88 8.71 6.10
C ARG A 105 11.09 10.22 5.86
N HIS A 106 10.26 10.85 5.05
CA HIS A 106 10.43 12.26 4.74
C HIS A 106 10.03 13.13 5.93
N PRO A 107 10.86 14.08 6.37
CA PRO A 107 10.59 14.88 7.57
C PRO A 107 9.25 15.62 7.55
N THR A 108 8.80 16.08 6.38
CA THR A 108 7.50 16.77 6.24
C THR A 108 6.29 15.86 6.46
N HIS A 109 6.48 14.55 6.47
CA HIS A 109 5.43 13.54 6.61
C HIS A 109 5.70 12.54 7.73
N GLY A 110 6.60 12.89 8.66
CA GLY A 110 7.00 12.02 9.77
C GLY A 110 5.87 11.69 10.75
N GLU A 111 4.78 12.44 10.75
CA GLU A 111 3.59 12.14 11.54
C GLU A 111 2.68 11.10 10.88
N VAL A 112 2.82 10.88 9.58
CA VAL A 112 2.01 9.91 8.82
C VAL A 112 2.67 8.55 8.89
N VAL A 113 1.94 7.55 9.34
CA VAL A 113 2.43 6.17 9.34
C VAL A 113 2.17 5.49 8.00
N VAL A 114 3.03 4.55 7.66
CA VAL A 114 2.94 3.76 6.42
C VAL A 114 1.58 3.08 6.27
N GLY A 115 0.98 2.65 7.38
CA GLY A 115 -0.34 2.03 7.38
C GLY A 115 -1.42 2.92 6.76
N ASP A 116 -1.42 4.20 7.07
CA ASP A 116 -2.41 5.15 6.55
C ASP A 116 -2.24 5.36 5.05
N LEU A 117 -1.01 5.50 4.59
CA LEU A 117 -0.69 5.55 3.17
C LEU A 117 -1.16 4.29 2.44
N LEU A 118 -0.88 3.12 2.99
CA LEU A 118 -1.26 1.85 2.38
C LEU A 118 -2.78 1.66 2.33
N ILE A 119 -3.50 2.11 3.36
CA ILE A 119 -4.98 2.10 3.39
C ILE A 119 -5.53 3.02 2.29
N ALA A 120 -4.96 4.21 2.12
CA ALA A 120 -5.32 5.12 1.03
C ALA A 120 -5.07 4.49 -0.36
N LEU A 121 -4.05 3.63 -0.46
CA LEU A 121 -3.73 2.86 -1.68
C LEU A 121 -4.52 1.55 -1.81
N GLY A 122 -5.55 1.35 -0.97
CA GLY A 122 -6.45 0.20 -1.06
C GLY A 122 -6.00 -1.06 -0.31
N TRP A 123 -4.95 -0.97 0.52
CA TRP A 123 -4.59 -2.06 1.41
C TRP A 123 -5.59 -2.16 2.56
N ARG A 124 -5.98 -3.38 2.90
CA ARG A 124 -6.84 -3.66 4.06
C ARG A 124 -6.05 -4.51 5.04
N PRO A 125 -5.73 -3.99 6.23
CA PRO A 125 -5.09 -4.79 7.25
C PRO A 125 -5.99 -5.98 7.59
N ARG A 126 -5.43 -7.19 7.59
CA ARG A 126 -6.16 -8.35 8.11
C ARG A 126 -6.43 -8.08 9.58
N ALA A 127 -7.70 -8.03 9.97
CA ALA A 127 -8.09 -7.99 11.36
C ALA A 127 -7.34 -9.12 12.09
N ARG A 128 -6.49 -8.76 13.06
CA ARG A 128 -5.97 -9.75 13.99
C ARG A 128 -7.21 -10.36 14.64
N LYS A 129 -7.45 -11.65 14.42
CA LYS A 129 -8.33 -12.38 15.33
C LYS A 129 -7.74 -12.16 16.72
N LEU A 130 -8.34 -11.26 17.47
CA LEU A 130 -8.15 -11.21 18.91
C LEU A 130 -8.62 -12.58 19.39
N THR A 131 -7.69 -13.47 19.62
CA THR A 131 -7.95 -14.63 20.44
C THR A 131 -8.10 -14.04 21.84
N ILE A 132 -9.32 -13.62 22.14
CA ILE A 132 -9.74 -13.40 23.52
C ILE A 132 -9.66 -14.79 24.10
N ASN A 133 -8.59 -15.03 24.86
CA ASN A 133 -8.50 -16.21 25.69
C ASN A 133 -9.50 -15.95 26.83
N PRO A 134 -10.67 -16.61 26.84
CA PRO A 134 -11.60 -16.43 27.96
C PRO A 134 -11.00 -17.13 29.14
N LEU A 135 -10.59 -16.31 30.15
CA LEU A 135 -10.53 -16.65 31.55
C LEU A 135 -9.73 -17.90 31.93
N ARG A 136 -8.55 -17.66 32.45
CA ARG A 136 -8.02 -18.47 33.52
C ARG A 136 -8.53 -17.82 34.82
N ASP A 137 -9.55 -18.42 35.39
CA ASP A 137 -9.80 -18.34 36.82
C ASP A 137 -8.73 -19.14 37.54
#